data_12d97278a3358e267452e90c0da92c70
#
_entry.id   12d97278a3358e267452e90c0da92c70
#
_cell.length_a   1.000
_cell.length_b   1.000
_cell.length_c   1.000
_cell.angle_alpha   90.00
_cell.angle_beta   90.00
_cell.angle_gamma   90.00
#
_symmetry.space_group_name_H-M   'P 1'
#
loop_
_entity.id
_entity.type
_entity.pdbx_description
1 polymer ?
#
loop_
_entity_poly.entity_id
_entity_poly.type
_entity_poly.pdbx_seq_one_letter_code
_entity_poly.pdbx_strand_id
1 'polypeptide(L)'
;MNWLSNFARPGLKKKGDEDKRDTPDNLWIKDPLSGELVYRTDLEASDWVTPSGFHMRIGPDARFRTMFDDAAWQIIPLPKVAADPLKFKDDKKYVDRLKSARAKVGREDCMAAGYGRIGGAHAVVLVQDFEFMGGSLGMAAGEGFVTAAEAAVRRKAAMIMVTSSGGARMQEGILSLMQMPRTTLAIQMLRDAGLPYIVVLADPTTGGVTASYAMLGDIQIAEPGALIGFAGPRVIEQTIRQKLPEGFQRSEYLHDKGMVDLVVDRRQLKTTLATLLSVLLHKRYASEGGDAETINLGDVAEDDSPARAAKRKAPKQTRAKAAE
;
A
#
# COMPACT_ATOMS: atom_id res chain seq x y z
N MET A 1 36.16 59.00 39.05
CA MET A 1 35.65 57.94 39.91
C MET A 1 34.30 57.50 39.33
N ASN A 2 34.29 56.39 38.63
CA ASN A 2 33.09 55.84 37.96
C ASN A 2 32.45 54.84 38.88
N TRP A 3 31.40 55.23 39.60
CA TRP A 3 30.63 54.31 40.52
C TRP A 3 29.52 53.52 39.81
N LEU A 4 29.34 53.72 38.50
CA LEU A 4 28.31 53.10 37.65
C LEU A 4 28.68 51.72 37.13
N SER A 5 29.89 51.19 37.40
CA SER A 5 30.35 49.91 36.82
C SER A 5 30.07 48.67 37.73
N ASN A 6 29.47 48.85 38.92
CA ASN A 6 29.28 47.73 39.87
C ASN A 6 27.85 47.26 40.04
N PHE A 7 26.90 47.59 39.17
CA PHE A 7 25.63 46.89 39.13
C PHE A 7 25.77 45.63 38.29
N ALA A 8 26.31 44.56 38.90
CA ALA A 8 26.16 43.23 38.37
C ALA A 8 24.66 42.91 38.31
N ARG A 9 24.08 42.82 37.11
CA ARG A 9 22.75 42.26 36.94
C ARG A 9 22.75 40.85 37.51
N PRO A 10 21.75 40.44 38.32
CA PRO A 10 21.65 39.07 38.76
C PRO A 10 21.66 38.19 37.53
N GLY A 11 22.72 37.42 37.36
CA GLY A 11 22.83 36.49 36.22
C GLY A 11 21.70 35.49 36.35
N LEU A 12 20.78 35.51 35.43
CA LEU A 12 19.90 34.35 35.21
C LEU A 12 20.81 33.14 35.04
N LYS A 13 20.87 32.29 36.08
CA LYS A 13 21.51 30.99 35.93
C LYS A 13 20.90 30.32 34.70
N LYS A 14 21.71 30.08 33.67
CA LYS A 14 21.31 29.18 32.59
C LYS A 14 20.96 27.88 33.25
N LYS A 15 19.68 27.51 33.19
CA LYS A 15 19.16 26.19 33.60
C LYS A 15 19.98 25.18 32.79
N GLY A 16 20.63 24.25 33.46
CA GLY A 16 21.51 23.28 32.84
C GLY A 16 20.76 22.51 31.74
N ASP A 17 21.51 21.99 30.80
CA ASP A 17 21.03 21.23 29.62
C ASP A 17 20.24 19.93 29.97
N GLU A 18 20.08 19.63 31.27
CA GLU A 18 19.39 18.42 31.76
C GLU A 18 17.86 18.50 31.77
N ASP A 19 17.26 19.67 31.48
CA ASP A 19 15.81 19.89 31.49
C ASP A 19 15.25 20.25 30.11
N LYS A 20 15.96 19.95 29.03
CA LYS A 20 15.34 19.93 27.69
C LYS A 20 14.43 18.69 27.68
N ARG A 21 13.15 18.89 28.02
CA ARG A 21 12.11 17.95 27.64
C ARG A 21 12.27 17.72 26.15
N ASP A 22 12.63 16.50 25.81
CA ASP A 22 12.71 16.04 24.41
C ASP A 22 11.29 16.10 23.85
N THR A 23 10.88 17.30 23.44
CA THR A 23 9.58 17.50 22.80
C THR A 23 9.78 17.05 21.39
N PRO A 24 9.16 15.96 20.93
CA PRO A 24 9.33 15.48 19.57
C PRO A 24 9.05 16.61 18.58
N ASP A 25 9.99 16.87 17.70
CA ASP A 25 9.77 17.75 16.55
C ASP A 25 8.56 17.19 15.78
N ASN A 26 7.57 18.05 15.47
CA ASN A 26 6.32 17.72 14.76
C ASN A 26 5.15 17.14 15.60
N LEU A 27 4.91 17.67 16.79
CA LEU A 27 3.68 17.38 17.54
C LEU A 27 2.41 17.92 16.83
N TRP A 28 2.56 18.99 16.05
CA TRP A 28 1.48 19.66 15.34
C TRP A 28 1.66 19.51 13.84
N ILE A 29 0.63 19.03 13.18
CA ILE A 29 0.59 18.82 11.74
C ILE A 29 -0.47 19.74 11.15
N LYS A 30 -0.11 20.48 10.10
CA LYS A 30 -1.04 21.37 9.42
C LYS A 30 -1.96 20.56 8.51
N ASP A 31 -3.26 20.73 8.71
CA ASP A 31 -4.28 20.17 7.81
C ASP A 31 -4.17 20.85 6.43
N PRO A 32 -3.98 20.11 5.34
CA PRO A 32 -3.85 20.69 4.01
C PRO A 32 -5.11 21.37 3.46
N LEU A 33 -6.30 21.00 3.94
CA LEU A 33 -7.57 21.57 3.48
C LEU A 33 -7.97 22.79 4.31
N SER A 34 -8.02 22.66 5.63
CA SER A 34 -8.47 23.76 6.51
C SER A 34 -7.34 24.75 6.87
N GLY A 35 -6.10 24.29 6.81
CA GLY A 35 -4.92 25.06 7.25
C GLY A 35 -4.74 25.08 8.78
N GLU A 36 -5.60 24.45 9.54
CA GLU A 36 -5.54 24.33 10.99
C GLU A 36 -4.43 23.38 11.45
N LEU A 37 -3.95 23.58 12.67
CA LEU A 37 -2.97 22.70 13.29
C LEU A 37 -3.70 21.60 14.06
N VAL A 38 -3.40 20.35 13.72
CA VAL A 38 -3.97 19.17 14.37
C VAL A 38 -2.88 18.45 15.16
N TYR A 39 -3.19 18.00 16.35
CA TYR A 39 -2.24 17.27 17.18
C TYR A 39 -1.98 15.87 16.60
N ARG A 40 -0.73 15.46 16.59
CA ARG A 40 -0.32 14.20 15.94
C ARG A 40 -1.00 12.97 16.54
N THR A 41 -1.16 12.92 17.86
CA THR A 41 -1.82 11.78 18.53
C THR A 41 -3.29 11.67 18.15
N ASP A 42 -3.97 12.81 17.91
CA ASP A 42 -5.37 12.82 17.49
C ASP A 42 -5.49 12.34 16.04
N LEU A 43 -4.52 12.68 15.18
CA LEU A 43 -4.42 12.13 13.83
C LEU A 43 -4.16 10.62 13.85
N GLU A 44 -3.27 10.14 14.72
CA GLU A 44 -3.01 8.71 14.87
C GLU A 44 -4.27 7.96 15.34
N ALA A 45 -5.02 8.53 16.27
CA ALA A 45 -6.28 7.96 16.78
C ALA A 45 -7.42 7.98 15.73
N SER A 46 -7.37 8.91 14.76
CA SER A 46 -8.32 9.02 13.65
C SER A 46 -7.82 8.38 12.35
N ASP A 47 -6.91 7.41 12.43
CA ASP A 47 -6.31 6.73 11.27
C ASP A 47 -5.66 7.71 10.27
N TRP A 48 -5.10 8.80 10.77
CA TRP A 48 -4.47 9.85 9.97
C TRP A 48 -5.44 10.56 8.99
N VAL A 49 -6.69 10.63 9.36
CA VAL A 49 -7.70 11.45 8.69
C VAL A 49 -7.90 12.73 9.50
N THR A 50 -7.74 13.88 8.87
CA THR A 50 -7.89 15.18 9.55
C THR A 50 -9.36 15.49 9.85
N PRO A 51 -9.66 16.43 10.74
CA PRO A 51 -11.04 16.87 11.00
C PRO A 51 -11.76 17.39 9.75
N SER A 52 -11.03 17.94 8.77
CA SER A 52 -11.58 18.38 7.48
C SER A 52 -11.86 17.21 6.51
N GLY A 53 -11.54 15.96 6.88
CA GLY A 53 -11.70 14.79 6.05
C GLY A 53 -10.53 14.52 5.09
N PHE A 54 -9.40 15.21 5.24
CA PHE A 54 -8.23 14.95 4.40
C PHE A 54 -7.50 13.68 4.86
N HIS A 55 -7.25 12.76 3.93
CA HIS A 55 -6.51 11.53 4.17
C HIS A 55 -5.01 11.78 4.02
N MET A 56 -4.30 11.90 5.14
CA MET A 56 -2.86 12.09 5.16
C MET A 56 -2.13 10.90 4.54
N ARG A 57 -1.00 11.14 3.86
CA ARG A 57 -0.13 10.05 3.42
C ARG A 57 0.54 9.42 4.62
N ILE A 58 0.47 8.11 4.70
CA ILE A 58 1.04 7.32 5.80
C ILE A 58 1.88 6.18 5.26
N GLY A 59 2.92 5.84 6.01
CA GLY A 59 3.81 4.73 5.67
C GLY A 59 3.21 3.36 6.00
N PRO A 60 3.91 2.28 5.59
CA PRO A 60 3.43 0.92 5.74
C PRO A 60 3.09 0.50 7.16
N ASP A 61 3.88 0.87 8.16
CA ASP A 61 3.61 0.46 9.55
C ASP A 61 2.30 1.03 10.09
N ALA A 62 1.98 2.29 9.73
CA ALA A 62 0.69 2.89 10.08
C ALA A 62 -0.45 2.18 9.33
N ARG A 63 -0.28 1.86 8.04
CA ARG A 63 -1.27 1.08 7.27
C ARG A 63 -1.52 -0.29 7.89
N PHE A 64 -0.49 -1.02 8.26
CA PHE A 64 -0.65 -2.32 8.88
C PHE A 64 -1.39 -2.26 10.22
N ARG A 65 -1.10 -1.24 11.06
CA ARG A 65 -1.81 -1.04 12.33
C ARG A 65 -3.31 -0.79 12.14
N THR A 66 -3.69 -0.01 11.13
CA THR A 66 -5.10 0.32 10.87
C THR A 66 -5.87 -0.80 10.20
N MET A 67 -5.19 -1.73 9.52
CA MET A 67 -5.84 -2.78 8.72
C MET A 67 -5.89 -4.13 9.43
N PHE A 68 -4.80 -4.56 10.08
CA PHE A 68 -4.76 -5.88 10.71
C PHE A 68 -5.48 -5.92 12.06
N ASP A 69 -6.04 -7.08 12.39
CA ASP A 69 -6.66 -7.34 13.68
C ASP A 69 -5.60 -7.26 14.79
N ASP A 70 -5.98 -6.68 15.94
CA ASP A 70 -5.11 -6.49 17.10
C ASP A 70 -3.77 -5.80 16.79
N ALA A 71 -3.70 -5.07 15.66
CA ALA A 71 -2.46 -4.52 15.13
C ALA A 71 -1.32 -5.56 15.06
N ALA A 72 -1.65 -6.82 14.77
CA ALA A 72 -0.73 -7.95 14.74
C ALA A 72 -0.48 -8.47 13.32
N TRP A 73 0.78 -8.44 12.89
CA TRP A 73 1.18 -8.95 11.58
C TRP A 73 2.60 -9.54 11.61
N GLN A 74 2.89 -10.39 10.64
CA GLN A 74 4.23 -10.88 10.35
C GLN A 74 4.76 -10.16 9.11
N ILE A 75 5.97 -9.62 9.20
CA ILE A 75 6.65 -9.03 8.05
C ILE A 75 7.03 -10.16 7.07
N ILE A 76 6.70 -9.96 5.80
CA ILE A 76 7.19 -10.79 4.70
C ILE A 76 8.46 -10.14 4.18
N PRO A 77 9.63 -10.80 4.31
CA PRO A 77 10.87 -10.26 3.78
C PRO A 77 10.83 -10.19 2.26
N LEU A 78 11.18 -9.03 1.70
CA LEU A 78 11.25 -8.82 0.26
C LEU A 78 12.69 -9.02 -0.24
N PRO A 79 12.88 -9.64 -1.41
CA PRO A 79 14.21 -9.88 -1.96
C PRO A 79 14.95 -8.60 -2.32
N LYS A 80 16.26 -8.62 -2.21
CA LYS A 80 17.12 -7.54 -2.70
C LYS A 80 17.37 -7.72 -4.19
N VAL A 81 17.31 -6.61 -4.93
CA VAL A 81 17.59 -6.56 -6.36
C VAL A 81 18.89 -5.78 -6.63
N ALA A 82 19.42 -5.90 -7.84
CA ALA A 82 20.57 -5.11 -8.28
C ALA A 82 20.25 -3.60 -8.19
N ALA A 83 21.16 -2.85 -7.54
CA ALA A 83 20.87 -1.45 -7.15
C ALA A 83 20.99 -0.47 -8.32
N ASP A 84 21.54 -0.65 -9.39
CA ASP A 84 21.66 0.26 -10.54
C ASP A 84 22.35 -0.42 -11.73
N PRO A 85 21.68 -1.37 -12.40
CA PRO A 85 22.29 -2.09 -13.51
C PRO A 85 22.53 -1.19 -14.73
N LEU A 86 21.81 -0.08 -14.85
CA LEU A 86 21.95 0.86 -15.98
C LEU A 86 23.00 1.95 -15.73
N LYS A 87 23.53 2.04 -14.51
CA LYS A 87 24.48 3.09 -14.09
C LYS A 87 23.95 4.50 -14.39
N PHE A 88 22.65 4.71 -14.08
CA PHE A 88 21.96 5.97 -14.37
C PHE A 88 22.54 7.15 -13.59
N LYS A 89 22.70 8.26 -14.29
CA LYS A 89 23.14 9.53 -13.73
C LYS A 89 22.42 10.69 -14.44
N ASP A 90 21.75 11.53 -13.66
CA ASP A 90 21.35 12.89 -14.02
C ASP A 90 22.23 13.90 -13.24
N ASP A 91 21.64 14.80 -12.49
CA ASP A 91 22.39 15.69 -11.56
C ASP A 91 23.10 14.91 -10.45
N LYS A 92 22.55 13.73 -10.07
CA LYS A 92 23.11 12.82 -9.05
C LYS A 92 23.09 11.39 -9.57
N LYS A 93 24.04 10.54 -9.11
CA LYS A 93 23.98 9.11 -9.40
C LYS A 93 22.75 8.50 -8.76
N TYR A 94 22.11 7.55 -9.45
CA TYR A 94 20.93 6.86 -8.93
C TYR A 94 21.22 6.12 -7.61
N VAL A 95 22.41 5.52 -7.47
CA VAL A 95 22.86 4.88 -6.22
C VAL A 95 22.82 5.85 -5.04
N ASP A 96 23.22 7.12 -5.24
CA ASP A 96 23.20 8.13 -4.18
C ASP A 96 21.77 8.52 -3.80
N ARG A 97 20.85 8.57 -4.78
CA ARG A 97 19.42 8.78 -4.53
C ARG A 97 18.81 7.63 -3.73
N LEU A 98 19.12 6.38 -4.08
CA LEU A 98 18.70 5.20 -3.34
C LEU A 98 19.22 5.23 -1.89
N LYS A 99 20.49 5.55 -1.69
CA LYS A 99 21.09 5.67 -0.35
C LYS A 99 20.36 6.71 0.49
N SER A 100 20.07 7.88 -0.09
CA SER A 100 19.35 8.95 0.60
C SER A 100 17.91 8.56 0.92
N ALA A 101 17.19 7.90 0.00
CA ALA A 101 15.83 7.43 0.20
C ALA A 101 15.77 6.36 1.30
N ARG A 102 16.70 5.39 1.29
CA ARG A 102 16.80 4.35 2.31
C ARG A 102 17.07 4.93 3.71
N ALA A 103 17.96 5.90 3.80
CA ALA A 103 18.25 6.60 5.06
C ALA A 103 17.03 7.37 5.59
N LYS A 104 16.23 7.98 4.70
CA LYS A 104 15.02 8.72 5.07
C LYS A 104 13.91 7.81 5.59
N VAL A 105 13.67 6.67 4.93
CA VAL A 105 12.49 5.83 5.16
C VAL A 105 12.79 4.62 6.05
N GLY A 106 14.09 4.26 6.19
CA GLY A 106 14.51 3.09 6.94
C GLY A 106 14.17 1.74 6.28
N ARG A 107 13.92 1.75 4.95
CA ARG A 107 13.59 0.55 4.16
C ARG A 107 14.42 0.48 2.88
N GLU A 108 14.52 -0.71 2.33
CA GLU A 108 15.32 -0.96 1.11
C GLU A 108 14.68 -0.36 -0.15
N ASP A 109 13.33 -0.35 -0.24
CA ASP A 109 12.57 0.23 -1.36
C ASP A 109 11.16 0.64 -0.90
N CYS A 110 10.30 1.08 -1.82
CA CYS A 110 8.97 1.60 -1.53
C CYS A 110 7.94 0.53 -1.12
N MET A 111 8.22 -0.76 -1.30
CA MET A 111 7.26 -1.81 -0.94
C MET A 111 7.53 -2.37 0.46
N ALA A 112 6.45 -2.64 1.20
CA ALA A 112 6.48 -3.40 2.44
C ALA A 112 5.31 -4.39 2.45
N ALA A 113 5.57 -5.64 2.85
CA ALA A 113 4.58 -6.69 2.87
C ALA A 113 4.40 -7.24 4.28
N GLY A 114 3.14 -7.39 4.68
CA GLY A 114 2.72 -7.98 5.95
C GLY A 114 1.71 -9.09 5.74
N TYR A 115 1.71 -10.07 6.62
CA TYR A 115 0.72 -11.14 6.68
C TYR A 115 0.04 -11.13 8.05
N GLY A 116 -1.28 -11.18 8.07
CA GLY A 116 -2.06 -11.16 9.30
C GLY A 116 -3.52 -11.52 9.04
N ARG A 117 -4.39 -11.11 9.96
CA ARG A 117 -5.85 -11.28 9.81
C ARG A 117 -6.52 -9.92 9.68
N ILE A 118 -7.62 -9.89 8.92
CA ILE A 118 -8.53 -8.75 8.78
C ILE A 118 -9.94 -9.30 8.91
N GLY A 119 -10.63 -8.95 9.99
CA GLY A 119 -11.93 -9.55 10.33
C GLY A 119 -11.87 -11.08 10.45
N GLY A 120 -10.78 -11.62 11.01
CA GLY A 120 -10.52 -13.05 11.14
C GLY A 120 -10.02 -13.74 9.86
N ALA A 121 -10.16 -13.14 8.68
CA ALA A 121 -9.67 -13.71 7.42
C ALA A 121 -8.17 -13.46 7.22
N HIS A 122 -7.45 -14.46 6.75
CA HIS A 122 -6.02 -14.33 6.43
C HIS A 122 -5.81 -13.48 5.18
N ALA A 123 -4.91 -12.52 5.27
CA ALA A 123 -4.56 -11.62 4.18
C ALA A 123 -3.06 -11.32 4.14
N VAL A 124 -2.52 -11.21 2.93
CA VAL A 124 -1.24 -10.57 2.65
C VAL A 124 -1.53 -9.14 2.23
N VAL A 125 -1.02 -8.17 2.98
CA VAL A 125 -1.14 -6.74 2.65
C VAL A 125 0.20 -6.26 2.15
N LEU A 126 0.22 -5.71 0.93
CA LEU A 126 1.38 -5.06 0.32
C LEU A 126 1.11 -3.55 0.27
N VAL A 127 1.99 -2.76 0.85
CA VAL A 127 1.85 -1.30 0.92
C VAL A 127 2.98 -0.64 0.15
N GLN A 128 2.62 0.32 -0.69
CA GLN A 128 3.55 1.15 -1.46
C GLN A 128 3.74 2.49 -0.76
N ASP A 129 4.96 2.75 -0.33
CA ASP A 129 5.33 3.95 0.43
C ASP A 129 5.74 5.09 -0.52
N PHE A 130 4.92 6.14 -0.55
CA PHE A 130 5.20 7.33 -1.37
C PHE A 130 6.47 8.08 -0.91
N GLU A 131 6.84 7.98 0.36
CA GLU A 131 8.03 8.64 0.89
C GLU A 131 9.33 8.13 0.27
N PHE A 132 9.33 6.87 -0.21
CA PHE A 132 10.47 6.32 -0.94
C PHE A 132 10.37 6.66 -2.43
N MET A 133 11.07 7.70 -2.85
CA MET A 133 11.16 8.12 -4.26
C MET A 133 9.80 8.28 -4.97
N GLY A 134 8.81 8.85 -4.26
CA GLY A 134 7.46 9.02 -4.78
C GLY A 134 6.70 7.70 -5.00
N GLY A 135 7.05 6.64 -4.27
CA GLY A 135 6.44 5.33 -4.43
C GLY A 135 6.68 4.72 -5.82
N SER A 136 7.71 5.12 -6.55
CA SER A 136 7.87 4.76 -7.96
C SER A 136 8.12 3.26 -8.17
N LEU A 137 7.46 2.70 -9.21
CA LEU A 137 7.60 1.31 -9.62
C LEU A 137 9.00 1.07 -10.22
N GLY A 138 9.88 0.45 -9.47
CA GLY A 138 11.18 -0.04 -9.92
C GLY A 138 11.28 -1.56 -9.82
N MET A 139 12.46 -2.12 -10.13
CA MET A 139 12.70 -3.57 -10.06
C MET A 139 12.40 -4.14 -8.68
N ALA A 140 12.82 -3.46 -7.61
CA ALA A 140 12.56 -3.90 -6.24
C ALA A 140 11.06 -3.89 -5.90
N ALA A 141 10.33 -2.88 -6.39
CA ALA A 141 8.89 -2.80 -6.20
C ALA A 141 8.15 -3.93 -6.93
N GLY A 142 8.53 -4.21 -8.18
CA GLY A 142 7.96 -5.32 -8.95
C GLY A 142 8.27 -6.68 -8.33
N GLU A 143 9.50 -6.90 -7.88
CA GLU A 143 9.89 -8.12 -7.16
C GLU A 143 9.14 -8.28 -5.85
N GLY A 144 8.96 -7.17 -5.10
CA GLY A 144 8.16 -7.16 -3.88
C GLY A 144 6.71 -7.55 -4.13
N PHE A 145 6.13 -7.07 -5.23
CA PHE A 145 4.77 -7.45 -5.62
C PHE A 145 4.65 -8.96 -5.93
N VAL A 146 5.56 -9.49 -6.74
CA VAL A 146 5.59 -10.92 -7.09
C VAL A 146 5.75 -11.77 -5.82
N THR A 147 6.69 -11.40 -4.94
CA THR A 147 6.92 -12.11 -3.67
C THR A 147 5.67 -12.10 -2.76
N ALA A 148 4.95 -10.98 -2.70
CA ALA A 148 3.72 -10.88 -1.92
C ALA A 148 2.60 -11.77 -2.51
N ALA A 149 2.44 -11.78 -3.83
CA ALA A 149 1.48 -12.65 -4.52
C ALA A 149 1.78 -14.14 -4.29
N GLU A 150 3.04 -14.55 -4.45
CA GLU A 150 3.47 -15.92 -4.13
C GLU A 150 3.23 -16.29 -2.66
N ALA A 151 3.47 -15.34 -1.73
CA ALA A 151 3.20 -15.57 -0.32
C ALA A 151 1.70 -15.74 -0.05
N ALA A 152 0.84 -14.99 -0.74
CA ALA A 152 -0.60 -15.13 -0.67
C ALA A 152 -1.05 -16.52 -1.19
N VAL A 153 -0.53 -16.95 -2.34
CA VAL A 153 -0.82 -18.27 -2.91
C VAL A 153 -0.38 -19.39 -1.96
N ARG A 154 0.86 -19.36 -1.47
CA ARG A 154 1.38 -20.38 -0.54
C ARG A 154 0.56 -20.48 0.76
N ARG A 155 0.04 -19.34 1.24
CA ARG A 155 -0.73 -19.25 2.49
C ARG A 155 -2.23 -19.36 2.30
N LYS A 156 -2.69 -19.51 1.07
CA LYS A 156 -4.12 -19.54 0.70
C LYS A 156 -4.86 -18.33 1.29
N ALA A 157 -4.24 -17.15 1.19
CA ALA A 157 -4.70 -15.87 1.75
C ALA A 157 -5.10 -14.91 0.63
N ALA A 158 -6.04 -14.00 0.90
CA ALA A 158 -6.31 -12.90 0.00
C ALA A 158 -5.09 -11.98 -0.11
N MET A 159 -4.92 -11.30 -1.25
CA MET A 159 -3.92 -10.25 -1.40
C MET A 159 -4.59 -8.88 -1.44
N ILE A 160 -4.10 -7.96 -0.62
CA ILE A 160 -4.55 -6.57 -0.61
C ILE A 160 -3.36 -5.69 -0.95
N MET A 161 -3.51 -4.84 -1.97
CA MET A 161 -2.50 -3.88 -2.38
C MET A 161 -2.94 -2.46 -2.04
N VAL A 162 -2.17 -1.75 -1.22
CA VAL A 162 -2.37 -0.32 -0.98
C VAL A 162 -1.39 0.45 -1.86
N THR A 163 -1.90 1.15 -2.86
CA THR A 163 -1.07 1.89 -3.83
C THR A 163 -0.91 3.34 -3.41
N SER A 164 0.31 3.88 -3.56
CA SER A 164 0.58 5.31 -3.52
C SER A 164 1.84 5.58 -4.33
N SER A 165 1.68 6.14 -5.54
CA SER A 165 2.79 6.20 -6.50
C SER A 165 2.64 7.30 -7.55
N GLY A 166 3.79 7.91 -7.89
CA GLY A 166 3.94 8.78 -9.06
C GLY A 166 4.12 8.04 -10.39
N GLY A 167 4.20 6.69 -10.40
CA GLY A 167 4.34 5.89 -11.61
C GLY A 167 5.66 5.12 -11.73
N ALA A 168 6.12 4.87 -12.95
CA ALA A 168 7.35 4.13 -13.24
C ALA A 168 8.61 4.88 -12.77
N ARG A 169 9.61 4.13 -12.26
CA ARG A 169 10.89 4.69 -11.79
C ARG A 169 11.79 5.04 -12.96
N MET A 170 11.87 6.32 -13.25
CA MET A 170 12.58 6.85 -14.42
C MET A 170 14.06 6.42 -14.48
N GLN A 171 14.73 6.35 -13.33
CA GLN A 171 16.15 6.00 -13.23
C GLN A 171 16.45 4.54 -13.65
N GLU A 172 15.44 3.68 -13.65
CA GLU A 172 15.56 2.29 -14.06
C GLU A 172 15.09 2.04 -15.51
N GLY A 173 14.64 3.09 -16.20
CA GLY A 173 14.29 3.05 -17.62
C GLY A 173 13.36 1.88 -17.98
N ILE A 174 13.76 1.10 -18.99
CA ILE A 174 12.98 -0.06 -19.47
C ILE A 174 12.78 -1.13 -18.41
N LEU A 175 13.70 -1.28 -17.45
CA LEU A 175 13.59 -2.28 -16.40
C LEU A 175 12.42 -1.98 -15.46
N SER A 176 12.13 -0.69 -15.22
CA SER A 176 10.93 -0.25 -14.50
C SER A 176 9.67 -0.60 -15.29
N LEU A 177 9.63 -0.34 -16.60
CA LEU A 177 8.47 -0.65 -17.44
C LEU A 177 8.19 -2.16 -17.49
N MET A 178 9.25 -2.99 -17.50
CA MET A 178 9.13 -4.45 -17.48
C MET A 178 8.53 -5.00 -16.17
N GLN A 179 8.41 -4.19 -15.12
CA GLN A 179 7.71 -4.62 -13.91
C GLN A 179 6.18 -4.68 -14.11
N MET A 180 5.62 -3.89 -15.03
CA MET A 180 4.17 -3.92 -15.30
C MET A 180 3.70 -5.32 -15.76
N PRO A 181 4.26 -5.94 -16.82
CA PRO A 181 3.86 -7.30 -17.18
C PRO A 181 4.19 -8.33 -16.10
N ARG A 182 5.29 -8.19 -15.35
CA ARG A 182 5.61 -9.11 -14.25
C ARG A 182 4.55 -9.11 -13.16
N THR A 183 4.09 -7.93 -12.74
CA THR A 183 3.03 -7.80 -11.73
C THR A 183 1.69 -8.31 -12.25
N THR A 184 1.39 -8.11 -13.54
CA THR A 184 0.19 -8.67 -14.18
C THR A 184 0.19 -10.20 -14.15
N LEU A 185 1.33 -10.84 -14.44
CA LEU A 185 1.47 -12.30 -14.34
C LEU A 185 1.29 -12.79 -12.89
N ALA A 186 1.78 -12.04 -11.91
CA ALA A 186 1.58 -12.39 -10.50
C ALA A 186 0.10 -12.30 -10.07
N ILE A 187 -0.66 -11.35 -10.63
CA ILE A 187 -2.12 -11.29 -10.42
C ILE A 187 -2.81 -12.50 -11.05
N GLN A 188 -2.36 -12.93 -12.24
CA GLN A 188 -2.89 -14.15 -12.84
C GLN A 188 -2.67 -15.39 -11.96
N MET A 189 -1.52 -15.49 -11.27
CA MET A 189 -1.27 -16.58 -10.31
C MET A 189 -2.29 -16.58 -9.14
N LEU A 190 -2.69 -15.39 -8.64
CA LEU A 190 -3.75 -15.28 -7.62
C LEU A 190 -5.10 -15.75 -8.16
N ARG A 191 -5.46 -15.35 -9.38
CA ARG A 191 -6.70 -15.79 -10.05
C ARG A 191 -6.75 -17.29 -10.27
N ASP A 192 -5.65 -17.86 -10.75
CA ASP A 192 -5.53 -19.32 -10.95
C ASP A 192 -5.66 -20.09 -9.62
N ALA A 193 -5.23 -19.48 -8.52
CA ALA A 193 -5.38 -20.02 -7.17
C ALA A 193 -6.78 -19.77 -6.55
N GLY A 194 -7.66 -19.01 -7.23
CA GLY A 194 -8.98 -18.63 -6.71
C GLY A 194 -8.92 -17.70 -5.51
N LEU A 195 -7.88 -16.87 -5.41
CA LEU A 195 -7.67 -15.96 -4.28
C LEU A 195 -8.01 -14.51 -4.66
N PRO A 196 -8.75 -13.80 -3.81
CA PRO A 196 -9.10 -12.40 -4.07
C PRO A 196 -7.89 -11.49 -4.10
N TYR A 197 -7.87 -10.58 -5.08
CA TYR A 197 -6.94 -9.47 -5.17
C TYR A 197 -7.70 -8.15 -5.05
N ILE A 198 -7.57 -7.46 -3.92
CA ILE A 198 -8.23 -6.18 -3.63
C ILE A 198 -7.21 -5.07 -3.68
N VAL A 199 -7.56 -3.95 -4.34
CA VAL A 199 -6.68 -2.77 -4.40
C VAL A 199 -7.29 -1.61 -3.65
N VAL A 200 -6.50 -0.98 -2.79
CA VAL A 200 -6.81 0.27 -2.11
C VAL A 200 -5.99 1.38 -2.76
N LEU A 201 -6.67 2.26 -3.47
CA LEU A 201 -6.11 3.36 -4.24
C LEU A 201 -5.96 4.59 -3.32
N ALA A 202 -4.76 4.86 -2.83
CA ALA A 202 -4.44 6.03 -2.02
C ALA A 202 -3.83 7.16 -2.87
N ASP A 203 -3.78 8.37 -2.30
CA ASP A 203 -3.27 9.57 -2.97
C ASP A 203 -1.73 9.64 -3.00
N PRO A 204 -1.12 9.87 -4.17
CA PRO A 204 -1.64 9.68 -5.53
C PRO A 204 -1.40 8.25 -6.04
N THR A 205 -2.20 7.79 -7.00
CA THR A 205 -1.91 6.55 -7.74
C THR A 205 -1.92 6.88 -9.23
N THR A 206 -0.73 6.94 -9.86
CA THR A 206 -0.59 7.45 -11.23
C THR A 206 0.37 6.64 -12.09
N GLY A 207 0.37 6.92 -13.38
CA GLY A 207 1.33 6.43 -14.37
C GLY A 207 1.29 4.92 -14.58
N GLY A 208 2.47 4.29 -14.64
CA GLY A 208 2.62 2.86 -14.87
C GLY A 208 1.99 1.98 -13.78
N VAL A 209 1.80 2.51 -12.56
CA VAL A 209 1.12 1.81 -11.47
C VAL A 209 -0.37 1.68 -11.77
N THR A 210 -1.03 2.78 -12.17
CA THR A 210 -2.42 2.74 -12.61
C THR A 210 -2.61 1.89 -13.86
N ALA A 211 -1.66 1.96 -14.82
CA ALA A 211 -1.71 1.16 -16.04
C ALA A 211 -1.40 -0.33 -15.85
N SER A 212 -1.17 -0.78 -14.62
CA SER A 212 -0.87 -2.18 -14.30
C SER A 212 -1.63 -2.66 -13.07
N TYR A 213 -0.95 -3.07 -12.03
CA TYR A 213 -1.55 -3.75 -10.88
C TYR A 213 -2.60 -2.95 -10.11
N ALA A 214 -2.59 -1.61 -10.14
CA ALA A 214 -3.55 -0.81 -9.40
C ALA A 214 -4.99 -0.95 -9.92
N MET A 215 -5.16 -1.16 -11.24
CA MET A 215 -6.48 -1.27 -11.88
C MET A 215 -6.84 -2.71 -12.31
N LEU A 216 -6.13 -3.70 -11.77
CA LEU A 216 -6.36 -5.13 -12.06
C LEU A 216 -6.95 -5.89 -10.87
N GLY A 217 -7.34 -5.20 -9.81
CA GLY A 217 -8.03 -5.79 -8.67
C GLY A 217 -9.38 -6.41 -9.04
N ASP A 218 -9.81 -7.40 -8.29
CA ASP A 218 -11.18 -7.89 -8.36
C ASP A 218 -12.14 -6.84 -7.78
N ILE A 219 -11.64 -6.02 -6.84
CA ILE A 219 -12.32 -4.85 -6.27
C ILE A 219 -11.31 -3.72 -6.13
N GLN A 220 -11.67 -2.51 -6.61
CA GLN A 220 -10.93 -1.28 -6.44
C GLN A 220 -11.62 -0.38 -5.41
N ILE A 221 -10.96 -0.13 -4.30
CA ILE A 221 -11.40 0.79 -3.25
C ILE A 221 -10.54 2.04 -3.31
N ALA A 222 -11.11 3.21 -3.43
CA ALA A 222 -10.35 4.46 -3.37
C ALA A 222 -10.54 5.18 -2.03
N GLU A 223 -9.49 5.83 -1.53
CA GLU A 223 -9.63 6.79 -0.44
C GLU A 223 -10.26 8.09 -0.96
N PRO A 224 -11.11 8.78 -0.17
CA PRO A 224 -11.71 10.04 -0.56
C PRO A 224 -10.69 11.08 -1.05
N GLY A 225 -10.99 11.75 -2.13
CA GLY A 225 -10.18 12.79 -2.73
C GLY A 225 -8.87 12.33 -3.37
N ALA A 226 -8.57 11.03 -3.41
CA ALA A 226 -7.33 10.51 -3.98
C ALA A 226 -7.22 10.84 -5.47
N LEU A 227 -6.02 11.27 -5.91
CA LEU A 227 -5.71 11.48 -7.32
C LEU A 227 -5.33 10.13 -7.95
N ILE A 228 -6.14 9.68 -8.89
CA ILE A 228 -5.95 8.39 -9.57
C ILE A 228 -6.04 8.63 -11.08
N GLY A 229 -4.98 8.28 -11.81
CA GLY A 229 -4.97 8.49 -13.26
C GLY A 229 -3.65 8.09 -13.89
N PHE A 230 -3.59 8.05 -15.23
CA PHE A 230 -2.35 7.74 -15.92
C PHE A 230 -1.45 8.98 -16.00
N ALA A 231 -1.85 9.99 -16.75
CA ALA A 231 -1.13 11.25 -16.83
C ALA A 231 -1.68 12.25 -15.79
N GLY A 232 -0.82 13.05 -15.18
CA GLY A 232 -1.25 14.08 -14.25
C GLY A 232 -2.13 15.16 -14.95
N PRO A 233 -3.08 15.79 -14.23
CA PRO A 233 -4.01 16.78 -14.80
C PRO A 233 -3.31 17.89 -15.57
N ARG A 234 -2.20 18.43 -15.04
CA ARG A 234 -1.42 19.49 -15.70
C ARG A 234 -0.88 19.07 -17.06
N VAL A 235 -0.39 17.83 -17.19
CA VAL A 235 0.14 17.32 -18.45
C VAL A 235 -0.99 17.19 -19.48
N ILE A 236 -2.14 16.73 -19.05
CA ILE A 236 -3.33 16.60 -19.92
C ILE A 236 -3.75 17.99 -20.40
N GLU A 237 -3.98 18.94 -19.48
CA GLU A 237 -4.39 20.31 -19.84
C GLU A 237 -3.42 21.01 -20.79
N GLN A 238 -2.12 20.85 -20.58
CA GLN A 238 -1.09 21.39 -21.48
C GLN A 238 -1.12 20.74 -22.86
N THR A 239 -1.44 19.44 -22.92
CA THR A 239 -1.47 18.68 -24.18
C THR A 239 -2.72 19.02 -24.99
N ILE A 240 -3.90 18.99 -24.36
CA ILE A 240 -5.17 19.26 -25.07
C ILE A 240 -5.53 20.75 -25.12
N ARG A 241 -4.82 21.60 -24.35
CA ARG A 241 -5.05 23.05 -24.24
C ARG A 241 -6.48 23.42 -23.81
N GLN A 242 -7.09 22.58 -22.98
CA GLN A 242 -8.42 22.79 -22.40
C GLN A 242 -8.38 22.58 -20.90
N LYS A 243 -9.26 23.26 -20.18
CA LYS A 243 -9.45 23.03 -18.75
C LYS A 243 -10.19 21.71 -18.54
N LEU A 244 -9.72 20.93 -17.58
CA LEU A 244 -10.36 19.70 -17.19
C LEU A 244 -11.63 19.96 -16.36
N PRO A 245 -12.61 19.07 -16.37
CA PRO A 245 -13.78 19.14 -15.49
C PRO A 245 -13.35 19.21 -14.02
N GLU A 246 -14.20 19.84 -13.19
CA GLU A 246 -13.98 19.85 -11.75
C GLU A 246 -13.96 18.42 -11.20
N GLY A 247 -13.04 18.16 -10.26
CA GLY A 247 -12.88 16.83 -9.67
C GLY A 247 -12.26 15.79 -10.60
N PHE A 248 -11.83 16.14 -11.80
CA PHE A 248 -11.24 15.20 -12.77
C PHE A 248 -10.11 14.38 -12.15
N GLN A 249 -10.13 13.07 -12.35
CA GLN A 249 -9.20 12.08 -11.77
C GLN A 249 -9.24 11.98 -10.24
N ARG A 250 -10.24 12.56 -9.55
CA ARG A 250 -10.47 12.28 -8.15
C ARG A 250 -11.30 11.02 -7.96
N SER A 251 -11.13 10.36 -6.83
CA SER A 251 -11.80 9.11 -6.48
C SER A 251 -13.32 9.16 -6.69
N GLU A 252 -13.98 10.25 -6.27
CA GLU A 252 -15.41 10.45 -6.41
C GLU A 252 -15.82 10.52 -7.89
N TYR A 253 -15.08 11.29 -8.68
CA TYR A 253 -15.32 11.40 -10.12
C TYR A 253 -15.15 10.03 -10.83
N LEU A 254 -14.14 9.27 -10.44
CA LEU A 254 -13.87 7.95 -11.03
C LEU A 254 -14.93 6.92 -10.62
N HIS A 255 -15.43 7.01 -9.39
CA HIS A 255 -16.54 6.19 -8.91
C HIS A 255 -17.82 6.47 -9.72
N ASP A 256 -18.17 7.75 -9.92
CA ASP A 256 -19.32 8.16 -10.74
C ASP A 256 -19.21 7.69 -12.20
N LYS A 257 -18.00 7.50 -12.70
CA LYS A 257 -17.72 6.97 -14.05
C LYS A 257 -17.55 5.46 -14.10
N GLY A 258 -17.71 4.76 -12.98
CA GLY A 258 -17.61 3.30 -12.90
C GLY A 258 -16.20 2.75 -13.03
N MET A 259 -15.16 3.57 -12.80
CA MET A 259 -13.75 3.13 -12.83
C MET A 259 -13.24 2.65 -11.48
N VAL A 260 -13.94 2.95 -10.41
CA VAL A 260 -13.64 2.54 -9.03
C VAL A 260 -14.93 1.99 -8.44
N ASP A 261 -14.86 0.87 -7.73
CA ASP A 261 -16.04 0.21 -7.18
C ASP A 261 -16.56 0.90 -5.93
N LEU A 262 -15.67 1.37 -5.05
CA LEU A 262 -16.02 1.98 -3.78
C LEU A 262 -15.11 3.17 -3.47
N VAL A 263 -15.68 4.21 -2.87
CA VAL A 263 -14.91 5.27 -2.19
C VAL A 263 -15.15 5.11 -0.70
N VAL A 264 -14.10 4.82 0.07
CA VAL A 264 -14.21 4.44 1.48
C VAL A 264 -13.25 5.25 2.34
N ASP A 265 -13.79 5.90 3.37
CA ASP A 265 -12.99 6.56 4.39
C ASP A 265 -12.08 5.54 5.10
N ARG A 266 -10.83 5.90 5.33
CA ARG A 266 -9.82 5.03 5.95
C ARG A 266 -10.27 4.45 7.29
N ARG A 267 -11.02 5.23 8.07
CA ARG A 267 -11.59 4.80 9.36
C ARG A 267 -12.58 3.65 9.23
N GLN A 268 -13.16 3.46 8.04
CA GLN A 268 -14.10 2.38 7.73
C GLN A 268 -13.46 1.28 6.89
N LEU A 269 -12.23 1.48 6.42
CA LEU A 269 -11.56 0.58 5.47
C LEU A 269 -11.41 -0.84 6.02
N LYS A 270 -11.00 -1.00 7.29
CA LYS A 270 -10.85 -2.31 7.93
C LYS A 270 -12.16 -3.10 7.91
N THR A 271 -13.26 -2.49 8.34
CA THR A 271 -14.59 -3.10 8.37
C THR A 271 -15.08 -3.47 6.97
N THR A 272 -14.86 -2.59 6.00
CA THR A 272 -15.19 -2.85 4.59
C THR A 272 -14.41 -4.05 4.05
N LEU A 273 -13.09 -4.06 4.26
CA LEU A 273 -12.24 -5.19 3.85
C LEU A 273 -12.64 -6.50 4.51
N ALA A 274 -12.94 -6.49 5.80
CA ALA A 274 -13.39 -7.66 6.53
C ALA A 274 -14.69 -8.24 5.93
N THR A 275 -15.65 -7.37 5.61
CA THR A 275 -16.90 -7.78 4.94
C THR A 275 -16.63 -8.38 3.56
N LEU A 276 -15.83 -7.71 2.73
CA LEU A 276 -15.48 -8.19 1.40
C LEU A 276 -14.74 -9.54 1.45
N LEU A 277 -13.77 -9.69 2.35
CA LEU A 277 -13.04 -10.93 2.53
C LEU A 277 -13.93 -12.06 3.00
N SER A 278 -14.91 -11.80 3.87
CA SER A 278 -15.87 -12.81 4.32
C SER A 278 -16.70 -13.35 3.17
N VAL A 279 -17.14 -12.48 2.27
CA VAL A 279 -17.92 -12.85 1.08
C VAL A 279 -17.06 -13.61 0.07
N LEU A 280 -15.91 -13.02 -0.31
CA LEU A 280 -15.05 -13.55 -1.36
C LEU A 280 -14.37 -14.89 -0.97
N LEU A 281 -14.07 -15.07 0.30
CA LEU A 281 -13.47 -16.32 0.81
C LEU A 281 -14.51 -17.30 1.35
N HIS A 282 -15.81 -16.99 1.23
CA HIS A 282 -16.92 -17.80 1.77
C HIS A 282 -16.77 -18.12 3.27
N LYS A 283 -16.21 -17.18 4.04
CA LYS A 283 -16.01 -17.31 5.48
C LYS A 283 -16.99 -16.40 6.22
N ARG A 284 -17.48 -16.85 7.39
CA ARG A 284 -18.32 -16.00 8.26
C ARG A 284 -17.46 -14.85 8.81
N TYR A 285 -18.01 -13.63 8.75
CA TYR A 285 -17.42 -12.46 9.38
C TYR A 285 -17.54 -12.58 10.91
N ALA A 286 -16.43 -12.47 11.63
CA ALA A 286 -16.44 -12.29 13.08
C ALA A 286 -16.66 -10.80 13.37
N SER A 287 -17.90 -10.40 13.73
CA SER A 287 -18.16 -9.04 14.21
C SER A 287 -17.51 -8.83 15.59
N GLU A 288 -16.92 -7.67 15.83
CA GLU A 288 -16.49 -7.27 17.16
C GLU A 288 -17.74 -7.26 18.09
N GLY A 289 -17.86 -8.26 18.97
CA GLY A 289 -18.96 -8.37 19.95
C GLY A 289 -19.87 -9.58 19.86
N GLY A 290 -19.67 -10.52 18.92
CA GLY A 290 -20.35 -11.79 18.88
C GLY A 290 -19.42 -12.94 19.22
N ASP A 291 -19.88 -13.88 20.06
CA ASP A 291 -19.15 -15.09 20.43
C ASP A 291 -18.63 -15.78 19.15
N ALA A 292 -17.34 -15.66 18.92
CA ALA A 292 -16.67 -16.33 17.82
C ALA A 292 -16.62 -17.81 18.14
N GLU A 293 -17.49 -18.60 17.51
CA GLU A 293 -17.30 -20.04 17.42
C GLU A 293 -15.90 -20.27 16.80
N THR A 294 -14.98 -20.70 17.62
CA THR A 294 -13.60 -20.98 17.26
C THR A 294 -13.60 -22.12 16.24
N ILE A 295 -13.50 -21.80 14.95
CA ILE A 295 -13.24 -22.84 13.94
C ILE A 295 -11.82 -23.31 14.21
N ASN A 296 -11.72 -24.53 14.72
CA ASN A 296 -10.46 -25.20 15.02
C ASN A 296 -9.73 -25.46 13.70
N LEU A 297 -8.71 -24.66 13.39
CA LEU A 297 -7.90 -24.76 12.17
C LEU A 297 -7.02 -26.03 12.13
N GLY A 298 -7.09 -26.90 13.16
CA GLY A 298 -6.42 -28.20 13.20
C GLY A 298 -6.96 -29.21 12.17
N ASP A 299 -8.20 -29.05 11.72
CA ASP A 299 -8.85 -30.06 10.85
C ASP A 299 -8.64 -29.83 9.35
N VAL A 300 -7.94 -28.75 8.96
CA VAL A 300 -7.66 -28.43 7.54
C VAL A 300 -6.22 -28.78 7.14
N ALA A 301 -5.35 -29.15 8.07
CA ALA A 301 -3.92 -29.34 7.85
C ALA A 301 -3.50 -30.78 7.54
N GLU A 302 -4.39 -31.77 7.54
CA GLU A 302 -4.03 -33.19 7.37
C GLU A 302 -4.83 -33.93 6.32
N ASP A 303 -4.99 -33.40 5.10
CA ASP A 303 -5.43 -34.24 3.96
C ASP A 303 -4.51 -34.09 2.73
N ASP A 304 -3.23 -34.12 2.98
CA ASP A 304 -2.18 -34.35 1.97
C ASP A 304 -1.87 -35.86 1.90
N SER A 305 -2.92 -36.71 1.84
CA SER A 305 -2.71 -38.14 1.57
C SER A 305 -2.55 -38.36 0.06
N PRO A 306 -1.49 -39.08 -0.38
CA PRO A 306 -1.21 -39.33 -1.80
C PRO A 306 -2.25 -40.18 -2.52
N ALA A 307 -3.31 -40.63 -1.85
CA ALA A 307 -4.35 -41.50 -2.40
C ALA A 307 -5.37 -40.77 -3.32
N ARG A 308 -5.47 -39.44 -3.31
CA ARG A 308 -6.45 -38.70 -4.15
C ARG A 308 -5.90 -38.25 -5.52
N ALA A 309 -4.59 -38.23 -5.69
CA ALA A 309 -3.95 -37.92 -6.98
C ALA A 309 -4.12 -39.01 -8.04
N ALA A 310 -4.41 -40.27 -7.62
CA ALA A 310 -4.51 -41.43 -8.52
C ALA A 310 -5.90 -41.62 -9.19
N LYS A 311 -6.91 -40.81 -8.89
CA LYS A 311 -8.29 -41.00 -9.43
C LYS A 311 -8.73 -40.02 -10.52
N ARG A 312 -7.84 -39.11 -11.00
CA ARG A 312 -8.13 -38.36 -12.23
C ARG A 312 -7.74 -39.17 -13.45
N LYS A 313 -8.64 -40.06 -13.87
CA LYS A 313 -8.51 -40.77 -15.15
C LYS A 313 -8.59 -39.79 -16.32
N ALA A 314 -7.62 -39.91 -17.22
CA ALA A 314 -7.56 -39.19 -18.49
C ALA A 314 -8.85 -39.37 -19.32
N PRO A 315 -9.25 -38.36 -20.13
CA PRO A 315 -10.42 -38.48 -21.00
C PRO A 315 -10.12 -39.53 -22.09
N LYS A 316 -11.08 -40.48 -22.28
CA LYS A 316 -11.04 -41.49 -23.34
C LYS A 316 -11.05 -40.81 -24.70
N GLN A 317 -10.00 -41.00 -25.47
CA GLN A 317 -10.01 -40.72 -26.92
C GLN A 317 -11.00 -41.67 -27.62
N THR A 318 -12.07 -41.11 -28.14
CA THR A 318 -12.97 -41.81 -29.09
C THR A 318 -12.29 -41.85 -30.46
N ARG A 319 -11.80 -43.01 -30.84
CA ARG A 319 -11.38 -43.31 -32.21
C ARG A 319 -12.60 -43.21 -33.13
N ALA A 320 -12.60 -42.26 -34.04
CA ALA A 320 -13.49 -42.27 -35.20
C ALA A 320 -13.03 -43.39 -36.15
N LYS A 321 -13.93 -44.36 -36.42
CA LYS A 321 -13.79 -45.35 -37.50
C LYS A 321 -13.95 -44.60 -38.84
N ALA A 322 -12.97 -44.76 -39.71
CA ALA A 322 -13.17 -44.54 -41.15
C ALA A 322 -14.07 -45.64 -41.71
N ALA A 323 -15.05 -45.27 -42.46
CA ALA A 323 -15.78 -46.14 -43.34
C ALA A 323 -15.75 -45.55 -44.76
N GLU A 324 -15.44 -46.37 -45.63
CA GLU A 324 -15.40 -46.39 -47.07
C GLU A 324 -16.21 -45.34 -47.85
#